data_16292c97c6ebe8c1186aa59f366bd54f
#
_entry.id   16292c97c6ebe8c1186aa59f366bd54f
#
_cell.length_a   1.000
_cell.length_b   1.000
_cell.length_c   1.000
_cell.angle_alpha   90.00
_cell.angle_beta   90.00
_cell.angle_gamma   90.00
#
_symmetry.space_group_name_H-M   'P 1'
#
loop_
_entity.id
_entity.type
_entity.pdbx_description
1 polymer ?
#
loop_
_entity_poly.entity_id
_entity_poly.type
_entity_poly.pdbx_seq_one_letter_code
_entity_poly.pdbx_strand_id
1 'polypeptide(L)'
;MGAALSYVAIKDRPDSALLKSLNISELSSGTDLHQLYGAKALNGCDFESGWFVITNYGNPQVLLSPKMLQQLSAKSRLVTCDVEEHVMCSSATGWIDGEQVWSVVYDSQVDDEEIVVTGKLPTGFNEMAAALRKEQSFFEIPTELVHNICGFEYLGNDLFPQFKIDF
;
A
#
# COMPACT_ATOMS: atom_id res chain seq x y z
N MET A 1 7.53 6.19 18.95
CA MET A 1 7.41 4.75 18.58
C MET A 1 7.07 4.70 17.10
N GLY A 2 7.91 4.05 16.29
CA GLY A 2 7.68 3.94 14.85
C GLY A 2 6.56 2.93 14.53
N ALA A 3 5.89 3.12 13.40
CA ALA A 3 4.90 2.18 12.89
C ALA A 3 5.56 1.07 12.06
N ALA A 4 5.01 -0.14 12.14
CA ALA A 4 5.29 -1.25 11.24
C ALA A 4 3.94 -1.75 10.71
N LEU A 5 3.64 -1.48 9.45
CA LEU A 5 2.34 -1.74 8.85
C LEU A 5 2.47 -2.11 7.38
N SER A 6 1.73 -3.14 6.99
CA SER A 6 1.52 -3.46 5.57
C SER A 6 0.05 -3.37 5.21
N TYR A 7 -0.25 -2.88 4.04
CA TYR A 7 -1.61 -2.88 3.52
C TYR A 7 -1.65 -3.12 2.01
N VAL A 8 -2.81 -3.58 1.56
CA VAL A 8 -3.13 -3.82 0.16
C VAL A 8 -4.46 -3.11 -0.12
N ALA A 9 -4.50 -2.29 -1.16
CA ALA A 9 -5.73 -1.70 -1.66
C ALA A 9 -6.08 -2.30 -3.03
N ILE A 10 -7.31 -2.79 -3.18
CA ILE A 10 -7.80 -3.50 -4.36
C ILE A 10 -8.92 -2.68 -4.99
N LYS A 11 -8.83 -2.42 -6.29
CA LYS A 11 -9.82 -1.58 -7.00
C LYS A 11 -11.19 -2.22 -7.08
N ASP A 12 -11.23 -3.50 -7.45
CA ASP A 12 -12.46 -4.26 -7.53
C ASP A 12 -12.49 -5.21 -6.34
N ARG A 13 -13.45 -5.02 -5.43
CA ARG A 13 -13.57 -5.80 -4.21
C ARG A 13 -13.55 -7.30 -4.52
N PRO A 14 -12.67 -8.09 -3.89
CA PRO A 14 -12.68 -9.54 -4.01
C PRO A 14 -13.98 -10.13 -3.47
N ASP A 15 -14.43 -11.25 -4.04
CA ASP A 15 -15.59 -11.93 -3.50
C ASP A 15 -15.32 -12.52 -2.10
N SER A 16 -16.37 -12.66 -1.30
CA SER A 16 -16.26 -13.14 0.08
C SER A 16 -15.73 -14.57 0.19
N ALA A 17 -15.92 -15.41 -0.86
CA ALA A 17 -15.37 -16.77 -0.88
C ALA A 17 -13.85 -16.73 -1.00
N LEU A 18 -13.30 -15.87 -1.85
CA LEU A 18 -11.85 -15.67 -1.96
C LEU A 18 -11.27 -15.12 -0.66
N LEU A 19 -11.86 -14.07 -0.08
CA LEU A 19 -11.40 -13.48 1.18
C LEU A 19 -11.38 -14.53 2.30
N LYS A 20 -12.44 -15.32 2.42
CA LYS A 20 -12.53 -16.41 3.39
C LYS A 20 -11.46 -17.49 3.17
N SER A 21 -11.19 -17.87 1.91
CA SER A 21 -10.15 -18.85 1.58
C SER A 21 -8.74 -18.38 1.93
N LEU A 22 -8.53 -17.07 1.96
CA LEU A 22 -7.28 -16.42 2.34
C LEU A 22 -7.20 -16.03 3.83
N ASN A 23 -8.21 -16.43 4.63
CA ASN A 23 -8.35 -16.08 6.05
C ASN A 23 -8.37 -14.55 6.30
N ILE A 24 -9.00 -13.80 5.40
CA ILE A 24 -9.20 -12.36 5.54
C ILE A 24 -10.58 -12.12 6.15
N SER A 25 -10.62 -11.44 7.29
CA SER A 25 -11.86 -11.07 7.97
C SER A 25 -12.43 -9.78 7.35
N GLU A 26 -13.68 -9.83 6.93
CA GLU A 26 -14.39 -8.65 6.41
C GLU A 26 -14.97 -7.84 7.57
N LEU A 27 -14.62 -6.57 7.62
CA LEU A 27 -15.15 -5.60 8.57
C LEU A 27 -16.18 -4.70 7.88
N SER A 28 -17.10 -4.11 8.66
CA SER A 28 -18.09 -3.18 8.12
C SER A 28 -17.40 -1.91 7.56
N SER A 29 -17.97 -1.35 6.49
CA SER A 29 -17.54 -0.04 5.97
C SER A 29 -17.64 1.02 7.05
N GLY A 30 -16.65 1.92 7.13
CA GLY A 30 -16.55 2.93 8.19
C GLY A 30 -15.94 2.42 9.49
N THR A 31 -15.38 1.22 9.49
CA THR A 31 -14.58 0.71 10.62
C THR A 31 -13.38 1.62 10.88
N ASP A 32 -13.18 1.99 12.15
CA ASP A 32 -12.06 2.80 12.58
C ASP A 32 -10.72 2.09 12.24
N LEU A 33 -9.76 2.86 11.75
CA LEU A 33 -8.40 2.39 11.44
C LEU A 33 -7.78 1.60 12.62
N HIS A 34 -8.04 2.00 13.85
CA HIS A 34 -7.59 1.26 15.04
C HIS A 34 -8.15 -0.18 15.12
N GLN A 35 -9.32 -0.41 14.58
CA GLN A 35 -9.89 -1.76 14.49
C GLN A 35 -9.30 -2.56 13.33
N LEU A 36 -8.91 -1.88 12.24
CA LEU A 36 -8.17 -2.50 11.15
C LEU A 36 -6.78 -2.97 11.59
N TYR A 37 -6.13 -2.22 12.48
CA TYR A 37 -4.81 -2.56 13.03
C TYR A 37 -4.84 -3.62 14.14
N GLY A 38 -6.02 -4.06 14.56
CA GLY A 38 -6.18 -4.99 15.68
C GLY A 38 -5.67 -6.40 15.36
N ALA A 39 -4.66 -6.83 16.10
CA ALA A 39 -4.15 -8.20 16.30
C ALA A 39 -3.95 -9.08 15.04
N LYS A 40 -2.84 -9.69 14.89
CA LYS A 40 -2.41 -10.89 14.08
C LYS A 40 -3.30 -11.43 12.92
N ALA A 41 -4.52 -10.94 12.75
CA ALA A 41 -5.46 -11.32 11.70
C ALA A 41 -5.42 -10.32 10.55
N LEU A 42 -5.58 -10.81 9.33
CA LEU A 42 -5.80 -9.96 8.16
C LEU A 42 -7.23 -9.43 8.20
N ASN A 43 -7.37 -8.13 8.21
CA ASN A 43 -8.68 -7.46 8.20
C ASN A 43 -8.85 -6.63 6.95
N GLY A 44 -10.01 -6.73 6.30
CA GLY A 44 -10.33 -5.97 5.11
C GLY A 44 -11.68 -5.28 5.21
N CYS A 45 -11.78 -4.09 4.65
CA CYS A 45 -13.05 -3.34 4.57
C CYS A 45 -13.11 -2.49 3.29
N ASP A 46 -14.34 -2.13 2.91
CA ASP A 46 -14.54 -1.12 1.87
C ASP A 46 -14.16 0.26 2.43
N PHE A 47 -13.33 0.96 1.67
CA PHE A 47 -12.90 2.32 2.01
C PHE A 47 -13.72 3.35 1.22
N GLU A 48 -13.88 4.55 1.78
CA GLU A 48 -14.71 5.62 1.19
C GLU A 48 -14.29 6.05 -0.22
N SER A 49 -13.01 5.84 -0.59
CA SER A 49 -12.49 6.09 -1.94
C SER A 49 -12.96 5.06 -3.00
N GLY A 50 -13.70 4.03 -2.60
CA GLY A 50 -14.16 2.93 -3.46
C GLY A 50 -13.14 1.80 -3.65
N TRP A 51 -12.05 1.81 -2.90
CA TRP A 51 -11.08 0.71 -2.84
C TRP A 51 -11.41 -0.21 -1.65
N PHE A 52 -11.11 -1.50 -1.81
CA PHE A 52 -11.15 -2.45 -0.69
C PHE A 52 -9.75 -2.55 -0.10
N VAL A 53 -9.60 -2.25 1.19
CA VAL A 53 -8.30 -2.19 1.87
C VAL A 53 -8.16 -3.35 2.84
N ILE A 54 -7.03 -4.06 2.76
CA ILE A 54 -6.65 -5.13 3.69
C ILE A 54 -5.39 -4.66 4.41
N THR A 55 -5.38 -4.78 5.72
CA THR A 55 -4.24 -4.38 6.56
C THR A 55 -3.67 -5.56 7.34
N ASN A 56 -2.37 -5.47 7.62
CA ASN A 56 -1.66 -6.35 8.55
C ASN A 56 -0.67 -5.53 9.38
N TYR A 57 -0.73 -5.65 10.68
CA TYR A 57 0.18 -4.98 11.60
C TYR A 57 1.24 -5.98 12.12
N GLY A 58 2.52 -5.69 11.84
CA GLY A 58 3.66 -6.41 12.41
C GLY A 58 4.09 -7.71 11.71
N ASN A 59 3.44 -8.14 10.61
CA ASN A 59 3.92 -9.28 9.82
C ASN A 59 3.61 -9.14 8.33
N PRO A 60 4.40 -8.37 7.58
CA PRO A 60 4.16 -8.12 6.15
C PRO A 60 4.24 -9.38 5.29
N GLN A 61 5.00 -10.39 5.69
CA GLN A 61 5.31 -11.55 4.85
C GLN A 61 4.09 -12.37 4.42
N VAL A 62 3.03 -12.38 5.22
CA VAL A 62 1.80 -13.10 4.87
C VAL A 62 1.00 -12.34 3.83
N LEU A 63 0.67 -11.08 4.11
CA LEU A 63 -0.16 -10.24 3.24
C LEU A 63 0.54 -9.92 1.91
N LEU A 64 1.83 -9.61 1.96
CA LEU A 64 2.62 -9.21 0.78
C LEU A 64 3.29 -10.39 0.06
N SER A 65 2.93 -11.63 0.39
CA SER A 65 3.48 -12.78 -0.34
C SER A 65 3.03 -12.75 -1.81
N PRO A 66 3.93 -13.07 -2.76
CA PRO A 66 3.57 -13.06 -4.20
C PRO A 66 2.33 -13.89 -4.53
N LYS A 67 2.15 -15.04 -3.87
CA LYS A 67 0.98 -15.89 -4.03
C LYS A 67 -0.32 -15.20 -3.62
N MET A 68 -0.30 -14.50 -2.47
CA MET A 68 -1.45 -13.74 -1.98
C MET A 68 -1.82 -12.62 -2.95
N LEU A 69 -0.83 -11.82 -3.36
CA LEU A 69 -1.03 -10.69 -4.25
C LEU A 69 -1.49 -11.12 -5.65
N GLN A 70 -0.96 -12.22 -6.17
CA GLN A 70 -1.42 -12.82 -7.42
C GLN A 70 -2.89 -13.22 -7.37
N GLN A 71 -3.33 -13.84 -6.27
CA GLN A 71 -4.73 -14.26 -6.11
C GLN A 71 -5.67 -13.05 -5.94
N LEU A 72 -5.26 -12.05 -5.14
CA LEU A 72 -6.06 -10.85 -4.90
C LEU A 72 -6.17 -9.94 -6.13
N SER A 73 -5.15 -9.90 -6.98
CA SER A 73 -5.13 -9.09 -8.20
C SER A 73 -5.65 -9.81 -9.45
N ALA A 74 -6.00 -11.10 -9.34
CA ALA A 74 -6.57 -11.84 -10.47
C ALA A 74 -7.87 -11.19 -10.96
N LYS A 75 -7.88 -10.70 -12.19
CA LYS A 75 -8.98 -9.93 -12.83
C LYS A 75 -9.22 -8.54 -12.20
N SER A 76 -8.24 -8.00 -11.49
CA SER A 76 -8.31 -6.69 -10.89
C SER A 76 -6.93 -6.04 -10.86
N ARG A 77 -6.87 -4.84 -10.31
CA ARG A 77 -5.62 -4.17 -9.97
C ARG A 77 -5.58 -3.87 -8.49
N LEU A 78 -4.38 -3.96 -7.93
CA LEU A 78 -4.14 -3.59 -6.55
C LEU A 78 -2.81 -2.85 -6.41
N VAL A 79 -2.70 -2.13 -5.31
CA VAL A 79 -1.45 -1.53 -4.84
C VAL A 79 -1.15 -2.06 -3.45
N THR A 80 0.13 -2.21 -3.15
CA THR A 80 0.61 -2.56 -1.81
C THR A 80 1.40 -1.41 -1.23
N CYS A 81 1.42 -1.33 0.08
CA CYS A 81 2.37 -0.51 0.80
C CYS A 81 2.90 -1.27 2.01
N ASP A 82 4.19 -1.18 2.24
CA ASP A 82 4.87 -1.69 3.42
C ASP A 82 5.67 -0.57 4.06
N VAL A 83 5.48 -0.38 5.35
CA VAL A 83 6.08 0.72 6.13
C VAL A 83 6.73 0.15 7.37
N GLU A 84 8.02 0.45 7.55
CA GLU A 84 8.79 0.10 8.75
C GLU A 84 9.59 1.33 9.21
N GLU A 85 8.96 2.14 10.06
CA GLU A 85 9.55 3.40 10.54
C GLU A 85 10.76 3.20 11.47
N HIS A 86 10.88 2.02 12.13
CA HIS A 86 12.01 1.77 13.04
C HIS A 86 13.35 1.72 12.32
N VAL A 87 13.35 1.30 11.07
CA VAL A 87 14.54 1.21 10.20
C VAL A 87 14.46 2.12 9.00
N MET A 88 13.43 2.98 8.92
CA MET A 88 13.20 3.92 7.81
C MET A 88 13.22 3.21 6.45
N CYS A 89 12.41 2.17 6.32
CA CYS A 89 12.17 1.47 5.07
C CYS A 89 10.70 1.59 4.67
N SER A 90 10.44 1.86 3.40
CA SER A 90 9.09 1.86 2.84
C SER A 90 9.09 1.30 1.43
N SER A 91 8.01 0.63 1.04
CA SER A 91 7.89 0.12 -0.32
C SER A 91 6.45 0.12 -0.80
N ALA A 92 6.29 0.21 -2.11
CA ALA A 92 5.00 0.10 -2.78
C ALA A 92 5.14 -0.75 -4.04
N THR A 93 4.12 -1.54 -4.35
CA THR A 93 4.05 -2.29 -5.60
C THR A 93 2.67 -2.15 -6.25
N GLY A 94 2.62 -2.23 -7.57
CA GLY A 94 1.38 -2.29 -8.31
C GLY A 94 1.24 -3.62 -9.04
N TRP A 95 0.04 -4.19 -9.02
CA TRP A 95 -0.31 -5.47 -9.62
C TRP A 95 -1.55 -5.34 -10.49
N ILE A 96 -1.54 -5.99 -11.63
CA ILE A 96 -2.67 -6.07 -12.57
C ILE A 96 -2.79 -7.52 -13.05
N ASP A 97 -4.00 -8.08 -12.99
CA ASP A 97 -4.30 -9.43 -13.49
C ASP A 97 -3.32 -10.52 -12.99
N GLY A 98 -2.92 -10.45 -11.74
CA GLY A 98 -2.03 -11.42 -11.11
C GLY A 98 -0.54 -11.19 -11.34
N GLU A 99 -0.13 -10.11 -12.01
CA GLU A 99 1.27 -9.78 -12.30
C GLU A 99 1.69 -8.46 -11.68
N GLN A 100 2.90 -8.43 -11.10
CA GLN A 100 3.50 -7.18 -10.63
C GLN A 100 3.95 -6.35 -11.82
N VAL A 101 3.46 -5.13 -11.92
CA VAL A 101 3.75 -4.22 -13.04
C VAL A 101 4.74 -3.12 -12.71
N TRP A 102 4.87 -2.77 -11.44
CA TRP A 102 5.88 -1.82 -10.94
C TRP A 102 6.19 -2.02 -9.46
N SER A 103 7.35 -1.49 -9.04
CA SER A 103 7.71 -1.34 -7.63
C SER A 103 8.47 -0.04 -7.38
N VAL A 104 8.35 0.47 -6.16
CA VAL A 104 9.10 1.61 -5.62
C VAL A 104 9.55 1.23 -4.22
N VAL A 105 10.84 1.31 -3.94
CA VAL A 105 11.43 0.92 -2.66
C VAL A 105 12.35 2.01 -2.17
N TYR A 106 12.20 2.38 -0.92
CA TYR A 106 13.15 3.17 -0.16
C TYR A 106 13.69 2.35 1.02
N ASP A 107 15.00 2.33 1.17
CA ASP A 107 15.69 1.67 2.28
C ASP A 107 16.89 2.51 2.71
N SER A 108 16.73 3.26 3.81
CA SER A 108 17.78 4.13 4.34
C SER A 108 19.05 3.40 4.79
N GLN A 109 18.97 2.08 4.98
CA GLN A 109 20.14 1.28 5.34
C GLN A 109 21.03 0.97 4.13
N VAL A 110 20.47 1.09 2.91
CA VAL A 110 21.19 0.91 1.65
C VAL A 110 21.63 2.25 1.09
N ASP A 111 20.69 3.19 0.96
CA ASP A 111 20.92 4.55 0.48
C ASP A 111 19.81 5.47 1.01
N ASP A 112 20.17 6.51 1.73
CA ASP A 112 19.21 7.44 2.37
C ASP A 112 18.78 8.60 1.46
N GLU A 113 19.37 8.72 0.27
CA GLU A 113 19.06 9.76 -0.73
C GLU A 113 18.48 9.21 -2.04
N GLU A 114 18.21 7.90 -2.12
CA GLU A 114 17.73 7.27 -3.35
C GLU A 114 16.56 6.30 -3.12
N ILE A 115 15.74 6.16 -4.16
CA ILE A 115 14.71 5.13 -4.26
C ILE A 115 15.03 4.19 -5.42
N VAL A 116 14.70 2.92 -5.27
CA VAL A 116 14.80 1.93 -6.34
C VAL A 116 13.43 1.75 -6.99
N VAL A 117 13.36 1.95 -8.29
CA VAL A 117 12.11 1.82 -9.06
C VAL A 117 12.25 0.75 -10.15
N THR A 118 11.19 -0.02 -10.37
CA THR A 118 11.13 -1.02 -11.45
C THR A 118 9.78 -0.98 -12.16
N GLY A 119 9.75 -1.42 -13.40
CA GLY A 119 8.52 -1.59 -14.17
C GLY A 119 7.94 -0.28 -14.71
N LYS A 120 6.68 -0.34 -15.11
CA LYS A 120 5.96 0.79 -15.69
C LYS A 120 5.22 1.55 -14.60
N LEU A 121 5.85 2.62 -14.12
CA LEU A 121 5.28 3.47 -13.07
C LEU A 121 3.98 4.17 -13.51
N PRO A 122 3.07 4.46 -12.56
CA PRO A 122 1.84 5.20 -12.82
C PRO A 122 2.09 6.59 -13.38
N THR A 123 1.15 7.10 -14.17
CA THR A 123 1.17 8.49 -14.63
C THR A 123 1.10 9.45 -13.44
N GLY A 124 1.94 10.48 -13.44
CA GLY A 124 2.04 11.45 -12.32
C GLY A 124 3.10 11.11 -11.28
N PHE A 125 3.65 9.88 -11.27
CA PHE A 125 4.68 9.48 -10.32
C PHE A 125 5.92 10.39 -10.35
N ASN A 126 6.45 10.70 -11.51
CA ASN A 126 7.69 11.49 -11.62
C ASN A 126 7.54 12.90 -11.04
N GLU A 127 6.38 13.53 -11.22
CA GLU A 127 6.08 14.85 -10.68
C GLU A 127 6.02 14.80 -9.15
N MET A 128 5.29 13.85 -8.60
CA MET A 128 5.17 13.60 -7.16
C MET A 128 6.54 13.31 -6.54
N ALA A 129 7.28 12.35 -7.09
CA ALA A 129 8.59 11.97 -6.58
C ALA A 129 9.60 13.13 -6.63
N ALA A 130 9.56 13.96 -7.68
CA ALA A 130 10.42 15.13 -7.79
C ALA A 130 10.10 16.19 -6.71
N ALA A 131 8.81 16.37 -6.37
CA ALA A 131 8.41 17.27 -5.30
C ALA A 131 8.91 16.78 -3.93
N LEU A 132 8.69 15.50 -3.60
CA LEU A 132 9.13 14.91 -2.33
C LEU A 132 10.66 14.87 -2.18
N ARG A 133 11.40 14.62 -3.26
CA ARG A 133 12.87 14.70 -3.24
C ARG A 133 13.39 16.11 -2.88
N LYS A 134 12.72 17.17 -3.33
CA LYS A 134 13.10 18.55 -2.95
C LYS A 134 12.95 18.80 -1.45
N GLU A 135 11.98 18.14 -0.82
CA GLU A 135 11.75 18.18 0.62
C GLU A 135 12.60 17.16 1.40
N GLN A 136 13.46 16.39 0.71
CA GLN A 136 14.24 15.27 1.26
C GLN A 136 13.37 14.17 1.91
N SER A 137 12.15 14.02 1.43
CA SER A 137 11.14 13.10 1.95
C SER A 137 11.12 11.79 1.15
N PHE A 138 12.24 11.11 1.08
CA PHE A 138 12.38 9.88 0.28
C PHE A 138 11.53 8.72 0.84
N PHE A 139 11.47 8.60 2.17
CA PHE A 139 10.66 7.58 2.86
C PHE A 139 9.18 7.68 2.50
N GLU A 140 8.69 8.89 2.28
CA GLU A 140 7.29 9.16 1.96
C GLU A 140 6.93 8.88 0.50
N ILE A 141 7.89 8.73 -0.42
CA ILE A 141 7.59 8.53 -1.84
C ILE A 141 6.73 7.28 -2.08
N PRO A 142 7.03 6.09 -1.55
CA PRO A 142 6.17 4.92 -1.72
C PRO A 142 4.79 5.08 -1.07
N THR A 143 4.71 5.68 0.11
CA THR A 143 3.45 5.84 0.86
C THR A 143 2.53 6.86 0.19
N GLU A 144 3.08 8.00 -0.23
CA GLU A 144 2.33 9.03 -0.96
C GLU A 144 1.87 8.55 -2.34
N LEU A 145 2.66 7.71 -3.02
CA LEU A 145 2.23 7.09 -4.27
C LEU A 145 0.94 6.28 -4.06
N VAL A 146 0.91 5.42 -3.06
CA VAL A 146 -0.27 4.58 -2.78
C VAL A 146 -1.43 5.43 -2.29
N HIS A 147 -1.18 6.42 -1.41
CA HIS A 147 -2.22 7.36 -0.96
C HIS A 147 -2.87 8.09 -2.14
N ASN A 148 -2.09 8.66 -3.05
CA ASN A 148 -2.61 9.36 -4.22
C ASN A 148 -3.34 8.44 -5.22
N ILE A 149 -3.08 7.12 -5.21
CA ILE A 149 -3.81 6.14 -6.03
C ILE A 149 -5.16 5.75 -5.39
N CYS A 150 -5.17 5.39 -4.12
CA CYS A 150 -6.34 4.77 -3.48
C CYS A 150 -7.01 5.60 -2.39
N GLY A 151 -6.42 6.72 -1.98
CA GLY A 151 -6.95 7.59 -0.92
C GLY A 151 -6.74 7.09 0.50
N PHE A 152 -6.12 5.91 0.70
CA PHE A 152 -5.88 5.36 2.03
C PHE A 152 -4.55 5.86 2.60
N GLU A 153 -4.59 6.39 3.82
CA GLU A 153 -3.43 6.83 4.59
C GLU A 153 -3.28 6.03 5.88
N TYR A 154 -2.06 5.59 6.18
CA TYR A 154 -1.80 4.81 7.38
C TYR A 154 -1.66 5.65 8.67
N LEU A 155 -1.32 6.93 8.56
CA LEU A 155 -1.16 7.86 9.69
C LEU A 155 -2.24 8.94 9.78
N GLY A 156 -3.07 9.10 8.74
CA GLY A 156 -4.13 10.11 8.70
C GLY A 156 -3.59 11.55 8.74
N ASN A 157 -2.45 11.80 8.14
CA ASN A 157 -1.82 13.12 8.07
C ASN A 157 -1.70 13.57 6.62
N ASP A 158 -2.53 14.51 6.19
CA ASP A 158 -2.39 15.22 4.90
C ASP A 158 -1.16 16.14 4.91
N LEU A 159 0.04 15.56 4.99
CA LEU A 159 1.30 16.32 5.07
C LEU A 159 1.77 16.85 3.72
N PHE A 160 1.37 16.22 2.64
CA PHE A 160 1.83 16.53 1.30
C PHE A 160 0.68 16.90 0.36
N PRO A 161 0.94 17.74 -0.67
CA PRO A 161 -0.07 18.06 -1.65
C PRO A 161 -0.52 16.81 -2.41
N GLN A 162 -1.80 16.72 -2.69
CA GLN A 162 -2.35 15.62 -3.47
C GLN A 162 -1.92 15.72 -4.94
N PHE A 163 -1.47 14.60 -5.49
CA PHE A 163 -1.08 14.48 -6.88
C PHE A 163 -2.11 13.63 -7.63
N LYS A 164 -2.30 13.95 -8.90
CA LYS A 164 -3.12 13.11 -9.77
C LYS A 164 -2.28 11.93 -10.26
N ILE A 165 -2.53 10.76 -9.69
CA ILE A 165 -1.87 9.51 -10.05
C ILE A 165 -2.90 8.59 -10.72
N ASP A 166 -2.63 8.16 -11.95
CA ASP A 166 -3.47 7.22 -12.70
C ASP A 166 -2.80 5.84 -12.75
N PHE A 167 -3.46 4.88 -12.10
CA PHE A 167 -3.06 3.47 -12.07
C PHE A 167 -4.21 2.51 -12.36
#